data_be45a3d4dfdd781d107b79f82d154c1e
#
_entry.id   be45a3d4dfdd781d107b79f82d154c1e
#
_cell.length_a   1.000
_cell.length_b   1.000
_cell.length_c   1.000
_cell.angle_alpha   90.00
_cell.angle_beta   90.00
_cell.angle_gamma   90.00
#
_symmetry.space_group_name_H-M   'P 1'
#
loop_
_entity.id
_entity.type
_entity.pdbx_description
1 polymer ?
#
loop_
_entity_poly.entity_id
_entity_poly.type
_entity_poly.pdbx_seq_one_letter_code
_entity_poly.pdbx_strand_id
1 'polypeptide(L)'
;MDALSTLSGLLYKEYGRRAILLIDEYDVPLAAASYRDRVNKVLYKNRPDFVADCHEKMVALMKGFFDLLKTTPGDEGAISKAVITGCLKVAKNSLFTGVNNFKVNTVLATNKDLTGIIGFTKDETLKFLKDYELENFSEKVKEHYDGYKFCDKEMFCPWDVVNFIDENYKYNLNGETDSIRTNNYWLGTTSDKSLYDYLGYLTDSDNKKNAGLS
;
A
#
# COMPACT_ATOMS: atom_id res chain seq x y z
N MET A 1 -12.49 12.68 16.87
CA MET A 1 -11.49 13.41 16.09
C MET A 1 -10.41 14.07 16.94
N ASP A 2 -10.68 14.30 18.20
CA ASP A 2 -9.76 15.01 19.09
C ASP A 2 -8.57 14.16 19.61
N ALA A 3 -8.64 12.84 19.46
CA ALA A 3 -7.63 11.94 20.03
C ALA A 3 -6.22 12.17 19.47
N LEU A 4 -6.08 12.29 18.14
CA LEU A 4 -4.77 12.52 17.49
C LEU A 4 -4.23 13.91 17.87
N SER A 5 -5.07 14.94 17.82
CA SER A 5 -4.71 16.30 18.21
C SER A 5 -4.32 16.35 19.68
N THR A 6 -5.11 15.73 20.56
CA THR A 6 -4.83 15.66 21.99
C THR A 6 -3.52 14.93 22.26
N LEU A 7 -3.32 13.75 21.65
CA LEU A 7 -2.10 12.96 21.83
C LEU A 7 -0.86 13.72 21.35
N SER A 8 -0.90 14.28 20.13
CA SER A 8 0.24 15.04 19.61
C SER A 8 0.54 16.29 20.44
N GLY A 9 -0.50 16.96 20.95
CA GLY A 9 -0.34 18.09 21.87
C GLY A 9 0.29 17.71 23.21
N LEU A 10 -0.10 16.57 23.78
CA LEU A 10 0.50 16.03 25.01
C LEU A 10 1.98 15.64 24.79
N LEU A 11 2.28 14.96 23.68
CA LEU A 11 3.67 14.63 23.33
C LEU A 11 4.52 15.88 23.14
N TYR A 12 3.98 16.92 22.50
CA TYR A 12 4.70 18.17 22.35
C TYR A 12 4.99 18.85 23.69
N LYS A 13 4.01 18.85 24.60
CA LYS A 13 4.20 19.40 25.95
C LYS A 13 5.27 18.65 26.75
N GLU A 14 5.29 17.31 26.63
CA GLU A 14 6.22 16.47 27.39
C GLU A 14 7.64 16.53 26.83
N TYR A 15 7.78 16.44 25.49
CA TYR A 15 9.09 16.27 24.85
C TYR A 15 9.64 17.56 24.19
N GLY A 16 8.88 18.63 24.11
CA GLY A 16 9.27 19.86 23.42
C GLY A 16 9.52 19.68 21.92
N ARG A 17 9.07 18.55 21.32
CA ARG A 17 9.28 18.19 19.90
C ARG A 17 7.95 17.85 19.26
N ARG A 18 7.79 18.32 18.02
CA ARG A 18 6.60 18.00 17.21
C ARG A 18 6.64 16.55 16.76
N ALA A 19 5.50 15.90 16.77
CA ALA A 19 5.35 14.51 16.32
C ALA A 19 5.54 14.41 14.80
N ILE A 20 6.01 13.25 14.35
CA ILE A 20 5.94 12.81 12.96
C ILE A 20 4.84 11.73 12.89
N LEU A 21 3.90 11.90 12.00
CA LEU A 21 2.80 10.97 11.81
C LEU A 21 3.14 10.00 10.67
N LEU A 22 3.12 8.70 10.96
CA LEU A 22 3.31 7.65 9.98
C LEU A 22 2.01 6.84 9.88
N ILE A 23 1.44 6.78 8.67
CA ILE A 23 0.22 6.03 8.39
C ILE A 23 0.54 5.06 7.26
N ASP A 24 0.38 3.78 7.53
CA ASP A 24 0.47 2.74 6.52
C ASP A 24 -0.92 2.23 6.14
N GLU A 25 -1.07 1.78 4.88
CA GLU A 25 -2.31 1.21 4.37
C GLU A 25 -3.56 2.10 4.58
N TYR A 26 -3.44 3.40 4.29
CA TYR A 26 -4.54 4.35 4.50
C TYR A 26 -5.82 4.00 3.75
N ASP A 27 -5.73 3.21 2.70
CA ASP A 27 -6.82 2.80 1.81
C ASP A 27 -7.58 1.56 2.31
N VAL A 28 -7.02 0.77 3.21
CA VAL A 28 -7.64 -0.45 3.75
C VAL A 28 -9.00 -0.20 4.41
N PRO A 29 -9.18 0.81 5.28
CA PRO A 29 -10.49 1.10 5.86
C PRO A 29 -11.55 1.47 4.83
N LEU A 30 -11.16 2.14 3.74
CA LEU A 30 -12.05 2.53 2.65
C LEU A 30 -12.47 1.32 1.81
N ALA A 31 -11.52 0.44 1.50
CA ALA A 31 -11.79 -0.81 0.79
C ALA A 31 -12.76 -1.69 1.58
N ALA A 32 -12.51 -1.85 2.89
CA ALA A 32 -13.38 -2.61 3.79
C ALA A 32 -14.79 -2.02 3.87
N ALA A 33 -14.92 -0.70 3.93
CA ALA A 33 -16.21 -0.02 3.95
C ALA A 33 -16.99 -0.20 2.63
N SER A 34 -16.31 -0.07 1.49
CA SER A 34 -16.89 -0.32 0.17
C SER A 34 -17.36 -1.76 0.02
N TYR A 35 -16.59 -2.72 0.50
CA TYR A 35 -16.99 -4.13 0.52
C TYR A 35 -18.26 -4.33 1.35
N ARG A 36 -18.30 -3.76 2.55
CA ARG A 36 -19.48 -3.85 3.43
C ARG A 36 -20.73 -3.28 2.77
N ASP A 37 -20.62 -2.16 2.06
CA ASP A 37 -21.75 -1.57 1.33
C ASP A 37 -22.27 -2.48 0.22
N ARG A 38 -21.38 -3.16 -0.52
CA ARG A 38 -21.79 -4.14 -1.54
C ARG A 38 -22.50 -5.34 -0.94
N VAL A 39 -21.94 -5.92 0.12
CA VAL A 39 -22.57 -7.03 0.83
C VAL A 39 -23.95 -6.63 1.36
N ASN A 40 -24.04 -5.44 1.97
CA ASN A 40 -25.29 -4.92 2.51
C ASN A 40 -26.33 -4.66 1.44
N LYS A 41 -25.97 -4.14 0.28
CA LYS A 41 -26.88 -3.97 -0.87
C LYS A 41 -27.49 -5.29 -1.32
N VAL A 42 -26.73 -6.38 -1.28
CA VAL A 42 -27.24 -7.73 -1.61
C VAL A 42 -28.16 -8.26 -0.51
N LEU A 43 -27.71 -8.20 0.74
CA LEU A 43 -28.46 -8.73 1.90
C LEU A 43 -29.77 -8.00 2.14
N TYR A 44 -29.80 -6.69 1.94
CA TYR A 44 -30.95 -5.83 2.21
C TYR A 44 -31.66 -5.34 0.95
N LYS A 45 -31.52 -6.07 -0.15
CA LYS A 45 -32.10 -5.72 -1.45
C LYS A 45 -33.62 -5.41 -1.36
N ASN A 46 -34.34 -6.05 -0.45
CA ASN A 46 -35.78 -5.90 -0.28
C ASN A 46 -36.17 -4.89 0.83
N ARG A 47 -35.21 -4.14 1.36
CA ARG A 47 -35.45 -3.10 2.35
C ARG A 47 -35.25 -1.71 1.75
N PRO A 48 -36.30 -1.03 1.30
CA PRO A 48 -36.19 0.27 0.62
C PRO A 48 -35.68 1.40 1.53
N ASP A 49 -35.76 1.24 2.83
CA ASP A 49 -35.32 2.17 3.88
C ASP A 49 -33.84 1.96 4.25
N PHE A 50 -33.18 0.92 3.72
CA PHE A 50 -31.80 0.64 4.02
C PHE A 50 -30.86 1.42 3.09
N VAL A 51 -29.95 2.20 3.69
CA VAL A 51 -28.91 2.95 2.97
C VAL A 51 -27.55 2.32 3.25
N ALA A 52 -26.86 1.90 2.19
CA ALA A 52 -25.49 1.42 2.28
C ALA A 52 -24.53 2.62 2.16
N ASP A 53 -24.11 3.17 3.30
CA ASP A 53 -23.34 4.41 3.41
C ASP A 53 -22.03 4.27 4.21
N CYS A 54 -21.59 3.04 4.44
CA CYS A 54 -20.35 2.78 5.19
C CYS A 54 -19.14 3.46 4.56
N HIS A 55 -19.05 3.42 3.23
CA HIS A 55 -17.96 4.06 2.51
C HIS A 55 -17.98 5.60 2.66
N GLU A 56 -19.16 6.22 2.53
CA GLU A 56 -19.29 7.67 2.70
C GLU A 56 -18.92 8.12 4.12
N LYS A 57 -19.37 7.36 5.13
CA LYS A 57 -19.03 7.60 6.54
C LYS A 57 -17.55 7.45 6.79
N MET A 58 -16.90 6.43 6.19
CA MET A 58 -15.47 6.23 6.30
C MET A 58 -14.69 7.36 5.63
N VAL A 59 -15.11 7.81 4.44
CA VAL A 59 -14.52 8.97 3.76
C VAL A 59 -14.62 10.22 4.62
N ALA A 60 -15.78 10.48 5.24
CA ALA A 60 -15.98 11.62 6.13
C ALA A 60 -15.08 11.56 7.37
N LEU A 61 -14.94 10.38 7.97
CA LEU A 61 -14.03 10.14 9.10
C LEU A 61 -12.57 10.41 8.72
N MET A 62 -12.13 9.85 7.59
CA MET A 62 -10.75 10.01 7.09
C MET A 62 -10.46 11.47 6.70
N LYS A 63 -11.41 12.17 6.09
CA LYS A 63 -11.27 13.62 5.81
C LYS A 63 -11.04 14.40 7.10
N GLY A 64 -11.87 14.17 8.11
CA GLY A 64 -11.68 14.84 9.39
C GLY A 64 -10.33 14.52 10.05
N PHE A 65 -9.84 13.30 9.88
CA PHE A 65 -8.51 12.92 10.36
C PHE A 65 -7.39 13.65 9.59
N PHE A 66 -7.47 13.72 8.26
CA PHE A 66 -6.48 14.41 7.44
C PHE A 66 -6.56 15.94 7.55
N ASP A 67 -7.73 16.49 7.93
CA ASP A 67 -7.87 17.92 8.20
C ASP A 67 -6.97 18.40 9.35
N LEU A 68 -6.64 17.52 10.29
CA LEU A 68 -5.68 17.79 11.37
C LEU A 68 -4.24 17.99 10.87
N LEU A 69 -3.94 17.54 9.64
CA LEU A 69 -2.63 17.70 9.00
C LEU A 69 -2.50 19.02 8.23
N LYS A 70 -3.58 19.80 8.15
CA LYS A 70 -3.55 21.16 7.57
C LYS A 70 -2.90 22.10 8.57
N THR A 71 -1.61 22.34 8.39
CA THR A 71 -0.93 23.40 9.14
C THR A 71 -1.04 24.69 8.34
N THR A 72 -1.60 25.73 8.93
CA THR A 72 -1.53 27.09 8.41
C THR A 72 -0.13 27.64 8.69
N PRO A 73 0.51 28.39 7.76
CA PRO A 73 1.76 29.08 8.06
C PRO A 73 1.61 29.94 9.31
N GLY A 74 2.41 29.69 10.32
CA GLY A 74 2.31 30.36 11.64
C GLY A 74 1.50 29.59 12.69
N ASP A 75 0.81 28.52 12.31
CA ASP A 75 0.18 27.64 13.28
C ASP A 75 1.21 26.65 13.87
N GLU A 76 1.40 26.71 15.18
CA GLU A 76 2.34 25.84 15.90
C GLU A 76 1.76 24.44 16.15
N GLY A 77 1.13 23.84 15.14
CA GLY A 77 0.58 22.47 15.24
C GLY A 77 1.58 21.47 15.83
N ALA A 78 1.07 20.54 16.61
CA ALA A 78 1.89 19.53 17.31
C ALA A 78 2.47 18.45 16.36
N ILE A 79 2.09 18.43 15.07
CA ILE A 79 2.59 17.52 14.04
C ILE A 79 3.49 18.30 13.09
N SER A 80 4.73 17.82 12.91
CA SER A 80 5.70 18.45 12.01
C SER A 80 5.66 17.94 10.59
N LYS A 81 5.43 16.65 10.40
CA LYS A 81 5.40 15.94 9.12
C LYS A 81 4.46 14.77 9.19
N ALA A 82 3.91 14.38 8.03
CA ALA A 82 3.18 13.13 7.87
C ALA A 82 3.72 12.37 6.64
N VAL A 83 3.86 11.05 6.79
CA VAL A 83 4.10 10.12 5.69
C VAL A 83 2.93 9.14 5.67
N ILE A 84 2.29 9.00 4.52
CA ILE A 84 1.09 8.20 4.34
C ILE A 84 1.35 7.28 3.16
N THR A 85 1.21 5.97 3.37
CA THR A 85 1.37 4.95 2.34
C THR A 85 0.07 4.18 2.11
N GLY A 86 -0.08 3.59 0.94
CA GLY A 86 -1.21 2.75 0.58
C GLY A 86 -1.07 2.19 -0.83
N CYS A 87 -1.82 1.15 -1.14
CA CYS A 87 -1.79 0.46 -2.42
C CYS A 87 -2.59 1.20 -3.51
N LEU A 88 -3.69 1.84 -3.15
CA LEU A 88 -4.59 2.49 -4.08
C LEU A 88 -4.41 4.00 -4.04
N LYS A 89 -4.24 4.59 -5.24
CA LYS A 89 -4.40 6.03 -5.39
C LYS A 89 -5.90 6.34 -5.31
N VAL A 90 -6.40 6.52 -4.09
CA VAL A 90 -7.78 7.02 -3.91
C VAL A 90 -7.84 8.39 -4.56
N ALA A 91 -8.77 8.54 -5.50
CA ALA A 91 -8.88 9.73 -6.34
C ALA A 91 -8.79 11.01 -5.50
N LYS A 92 -7.98 11.97 -5.96
CA LYS A 92 -7.79 13.28 -5.32
C LYS A 92 -9.09 13.95 -4.89
N ASN A 93 -10.19 13.60 -5.57
CA ASN A 93 -11.48 14.27 -5.45
C ASN A 93 -12.33 13.85 -4.25
N SER A 94 -11.97 12.80 -3.51
CA SER A 94 -12.79 12.36 -2.38
C SER A 94 -12.12 12.55 -1.01
N LEU A 95 -10.89 12.14 -0.83
CA LEU A 95 -10.19 12.16 0.45
C LEU A 95 -9.29 13.38 0.66
N PHE A 96 -8.58 13.77 -0.38
CA PHE A 96 -7.56 14.83 -0.31
C PHE A 96 -8.06 16.17 -0.84
N THR A 97 -9.36 16.30 -1.12
CA THR A 97 -9.97 17.59 -1.50
C THR A 97 -9.82 18.57 -0.34
N GLY A 98 -8.98 19.56 -0.49
CA GLY A 98 -8.73 20.56 0.54
C GLY A 98 -7.46 20.36 1.37
N VAL A 99 -6.71 19.27 1.15
CA VAL A 99 -5.37 19.11 1.74
C VAL A 99 -4.33 19.43 0.66
N ASN A 100 -3.95 20.70 0.55
CA ASN A 100 -3.09 21.19 -0.54
C ASN A 100 -1.59 21.01 -0.29
N ASN A 101 -1.21 20.54 0.90
CA ASN A 101 0.17 20.40 1.36
C ASN A 101 0.76 18.99 1.17
N PHE A 102 0.02 18.04 0.59
CA PHE A 102 0.55 16.72 0.29
C PHE A 102 1.26 16.65 -1.07
N LYS A 103 2.50 16.17 -1.05
CA LYS A 103 3.20 15.71 -2.25
C LYS A 103 2.87 14.24 -2.48
N VAL A 104 2.02 13.96 -3.47
CA VAL A 104 1.65 12.59 -3.82
C VAL A 104 2.70 12.00 -4.76
N ASN A 105 3.27 10.86 -4.38
CA ASN A 105 4.18 10.08 -5.19
C ASN A 105 3.55 8.70 -5.47
N THR A 106 3.79 8.16 -6.65
CA THR A 106 3.35 6.81 -7.03
C THR A 106 4.52 6.07 -7.68
N VAL A 107 4.47 4.74 -7.69
CA VAL A 107 5.46 3.92 -8.40
C VAL A 107 5.52 4.23 -9.91
N LEU A 108 4.44 4.79 -10.46
CA LEU A 108 4.37 5.23 -11.86
C LEU A 108 4.89 6.67 -12.04
N ALA A 109 5.23 7.38 -10.97
CA ALA A 109 5.72 8.74 -11.06
C ALA A 109 7.22 8.78 -11.38
N THR A 110 7.65 9.84 -12.05
CA THR A 110 9.06 10.05 -12.44
C THR A 110 9.93 10.65 -11.31
N ASN A 111 9.51 10.51 -10.06
CA ASN A 111 10.26 11.06 -8.93
C ASN A 111 11.44 10.15 -8.57
N LYS A 112 12.63 10.54 -9.02
CA LYS A 112 13.87 9.80 -8.79
C LYS A 112 14.30 9.75 -7.32
N ASP A 113 13.84 10.67 -6.48
CA ASP A 113 14.23 10.73 -5.06
C ASP A 113 13.74 9.53 -4.24
N LEU A 114 12.68 8.85 -4.73
CA LEU A 114 12.11 7.67 -4.07
C LEU A 114 12.49 6.34 -4.75
N THR A 115 13.22 6.42 -5.87
CA THR A 115 13.61 5.23 -6.62
C THR A 115 14.63 4.42 -5.81
N GLY A 116 14.29 3.18 -5.52
CA GLY A 116 15.15 2.27 -4.74
C GLY A 116 14.93 2.35 -3.22
N ILE A 117 13.93 3.12 -2.73
CA ILE A 117 13.58 3.14 -1.30
C ILE A 117 12.51 2.08 -0.98
N ILE A 118 11.65 1.76 -1.95
CA ILE A 118 10.55 0.79 -1.80
C ILE A 118 10.85 -0.41 -2.70
N GLY A 119 11.05 -1.57 -2.10
CA GLY A 119 11.47 -2.78 -2.78
C GLY A 119 12.99 -2.95 -2.79
N PHE A 120 13.46 -4.09 -3.32
CA PHE A 120 14.89 -4.32 -3.54
C PHE A 120 15.28 -3.94 -4.96
N THR A 121 16.39 -3.24 -5.12
CA THR A 121 17.03 -3.01 -6.41
C THR A 121 17.68 -4.31 -6.90
N LYS A 122 18.01 -4.36 -8.19
CA LYS A 122 18.76 -5.49 -8.76
C LYS A 122 20.06 -5.75 -8.01
N ASP A 123 20.81 -4.70 -7.69
CA ASP A 123 22.11 -4.84 -7.02
C ASP A 123 21.95 -5.38 -5.59
N GLU A 124 20.94 -4.92 -4.87
CA GLU A 124 20.61 -5.44 -3.53
C GLU A 124 20.19 -6.91 -3.61
N THR A 125 19.32 -7.26 -4.54
CA THR A 125 18.89 -8.65 -4.76
C THR A 125 20.09 -9.57 -5.09
N LEU A 126 20.96 -9.16 -6.00
CA LEU A 126 22.16 -9.93 -6.34
C LEU A 126 23.10 -10.07 -5.15
N LYS A 127 23.24 -9.03 -4.33
CA LYS A 127 24.04 -9.09 -3.10
C LYS A 127 23.42 -10.09 -2.12
N PHE A 128 22.12 -10.06 -1.89
CA PHE A 128 21.43 -11.02 -1.04
C PHE A 128 21.65 -12.46 -1.52
N LEU A 129 21.43 -12.72 -2.81
CA LEU A 129 21.68 -14.05 -3.38
C LEU A 129 23.11 -14.51 -3.17
N LYS A 130 24.10 -13.62 -3.34
CA LYS A 130 25.51 -13.93 -3.11
C LYS A 130 25.82 -14.21 -1.64
N ASP A 131 25.27 -13.44 -0.72
CA ASP A 131 25.48 -13.61 0.72
C ASP A 131 24.98 -14.99 1.22
N TYR A 132 24.04 -15.62 0.46
CA TYR A 132 23.49 -16.95 0.73
C TYR A 132 23.91 -18.01 -0.30
N GLU A 133 24.94 -17.74 -1.10
CA GLU A 133 25.52 -18.65 -2.11
C GLU A 133 24.51 -19.12 -3.17
N LEU A 134 23.50 -18.29 -3.47
CA LEU A 134 22.43 -18.55 -4.44
C LEU A 134 22.57 -17.71 -5.73
N GLU A 135 23.71 -17.10 -5.99
CA GLU A 135 23.93 -16.21 -7.14
C GLU A 135 23.73 -16.90 -8.50
N ASN A 136 23.96 -18.21 -8.58
CA ASN A 136 23.72 -18.99 -9.79
C ASN A 136 22.24 -19.07 -10.19
N PHE A 137 21.34 -18.71 -9.29
CA PHE A 137 19.90 -18.69 -9.52
C PHE A 137 19.34 -17.28 -9.80
N SER A 138 20.22 -16.29 -10.00
CA SER A 138 19.84 -14.89 -10.22
C SER A 138 18.89 -14.69 -11.41
N GLU A 139 19.11 -15.38 -12.52
CA GLU A 139 18.21 -15.30 -13.69
C GLU A 139 16.83 -15.90 -13.37
N LYS A 140 16.77 -17.00 -12.64
CA LYS A 140 15.52 -17.62 -12.20
C LYS A 140 14.73 -16.72 -11.26
N VAL A 141 15.43 -16.06 -10.33
CA VAL A 141 14.84 -15.05 -9.43
C VAL A 141 14.32 -13.85 -10.21
N LYS A 142 15.08 -13.42 -11.23
CA LYS A 142 14.66 -12.33 -12.10
C LYS A 142 13.40 -12.68 -12.89
N GLU A 143 13.35 -13.83 -13.53
CA GLU A 143 12.17 -14.25 -14.30
C GLU A 143 10.89 -14.31 -13.48
N HIS A 144 11.00 -14.67 -12.19
CA HIS A 144 9.82 -14.89 -11.35
C HIS A 144 9.45 -13.70 -10.47
N TYR A 145 10.44 -12.90 -10.03
CA TYR A 145 10.26 -11.88 -9.01
C TYR A 145 10.66 -10.48 -9.45
N ASP A 146 11.06 -10.28 -10.72
CA ASP A 146 11.19 -8.94 -11.34
C ASP A 146 9.77 -8.39 -11.57
N GLY A 147 9.23 -7.73 -10.55
CA GLY A 147 7.82 -7.41 -10.52
C GLY A 147 7.46 -6.08 -11.13
N TYR A 148 8.32 -5.06 -11.09
CA TYR A 148 7.96 -3.72 -11.56
C TYR A 148 9.18 -2.81 -11.78
N LYS A 149 8.96 -1.77 -12.57
CA LYS A 149 9.93 -0.69 -12.75
C LYS A 149 9.50 0.52 -11.95
N PHE A 150 10.42 1.01 -11.11
CA PHE A 150 10.26 2.30 -10.44
C PHE A 150 11.12 3.33 -11.19
N CYS A 151 10.50 4.20 -11.99
CA CYS A 151 11.18 5.03 -12.99
C CYS A 151 11.96 4.18 -14.01
N ASP A 152 13.28 4.19 -13.91
CA ASP A 152 14.22 3.48 -14.77
C ASP A 152 14.85 2.24 -14.11
N LYS A 153 14.55 1.98 -12.83
CA LYS A 153 15.13 0.85 -12.09
C LYS A 153 14.18 -0.34 -12.03
N GLU A 154 14.74 -1.50 -12.31
CA GLU A 154 14.11 -2.80 -12.02
C GLU A 154 14.07 -3.00 -10.50
N MET A 155 12.90 -3.35 -10.00
CA MET A 155 12.65 -3.53 -8.58
C MET A 155 12.08 -4.91 -8.34
N PHE A 156 12.55 -5.54 -7.28
CA PHE A 156 12.12 -6.86 -6.84
C PHE A 156 11.27 -6.75 -5.59
N CYS A 157 10.26 -7.59 -5.49
CA CYS A 157 9.46 -7.67 -4.29
C CYS A 157 10.28 -8.28 -3.14
N PRO A 158 10.50 -7.55 -2.02
CA PRO A 158 11.31 -8.07 -0.91
C PRO A 158 10.77 -9.38 -0.33
N TRP A 159 9.45 -9.51 -0.22
CA TRP A 159 8.79 -10.71 0.28
C TRP A 159 9.18 -11.95 -0.54
N ASP A 160 9.10 -11.86 -1.86
CA ASP A 160 9.41 -12.98 -2.74
C ASP A 160 10.89 -13.35 -2.67
N VAL A 161 11.80 -12.36 -2.71
CA VAL A 161 13.24 -12.59 -2.65
C VAL A 161 13.65 -13.23 -1.33
N VAL A 162 13.13 -12.72 -0.20
CA VAL A 162 13.48 -13.25 1.13
C VAL A 162 12.95 -14.68 1.31
N ASN A 163 11.71 -14.95 0.90
CA ASN A 163 11.16 -16.30 1.00
C ASN A 163 11.85 -17.29 0.06
N PHE A 164 12.24 -16.86 -1.14
CA PHE A 164 13.05 -17.69 -2.03
C PHE A 164 14.36 -18.09 -1.37
N ILE A 165 15.05 -17.16 -0.74
CA ILE A 165 16.31 -17.43 -0.06
C ILE A 165 16.08 -18.37 1.13
N ASP A 166 15.12 -18.07 1.98
CA ASP A 166 14.82 -18.86 3.19
C ASP A 166 14.47 -20.33 2.87
N GLU A 167 13.68 -20.54 1.82
CA GLU A 167 13.27 -21.87 1.38
C GLU A 167 14.42 -22.66 0.74
N ASN A 168 15.28 -22.00 -0.06
CA ASN A 168 16.25 -22.68 -0.91
C ASN A 168 17.68 -22.70 -0.35
N TYR A 169 17.99 -21.88 0.64
CA TYR A 169 19.33 -21.80 1.23
C TYR A 169 19.83 -23.15 1.73
N LYS A 170 19.00 -23.94 2.43
CA LYS A 170 19.38 -25.26 2.97
C LYS A 170 19.65 -26.27 1.88
N TYR A 171 18.87 -26.25 0.79
CA TYR A 171 19.09 -27.15 -0.36
C TYR A 171 20.43 -26.86 -1.02
N ASN A 172 20.78 -25.59 -1.15
CA ASN A 172 22.06 -25.21 -1.73
C ASN A 172 23.24 -25.66 -0.86
N LEU A 173 23.17 -25.46 0.47
CA LEU A 173 24.21 -25.93 1.40
C LEU A 173 24.41 -27.43 1.36
N ASN A 174 23.37 -28.21 1.12
CA ASN A 174 23.42 -29.66 1.04
C ASN A 174 23.86 -30.17 -0.35
N GLY A 175 24.06 -29.26 -1.32
CA GLY A 175 24.36 -29.63 -2.70
C GLY A 175 23.15 -30.15 -3.50
N GLU A 176 21.94 -29.97 -2.97
CA GLU A 176 20.66 -30.41 -3.56
C GLU A 176 20.12 -29.37 -4.54
N THR A 177 20.95 -28.87 -5.45
CA THR A 177 20.63 -27.76 -6.36
C THR A 177 19.43 -28.01 -7.27
N ASP A 178 19.15 -29.28 -7.59
CA ASP A 178 17.98 -29.68 -8.38
C ASP A 178 16.64 -29.50 -7.62
N SER A 179 16.71 -29.34 -6.30
CA SER A 179 15.56 -29.10 -5.44
C SER A 179 15.19 -27.62 -5.34
N ILE A 180 16.05 -26.73 -5.81
CA ILE A 180 15.85 -25.27 -5.74
C ILE A 180 14.72 -24.85 -6.69
N ARG A 181 13.69 -24.25 -6.12
CA ARG A 181 12.44 -23.87 -6.82
C ARG A 181 12.04 -22.44 -6.52
N THR A 182 11.33 -21.85 -7.47
CA THR A 182 10.60 -20.60 -7.30
C THR A 182 9.14 -20.89 -7.00
N ASN A 183 8.56 -20.19 -6.05
CA ASN A 183 7.17 -20.32 -5.63
C ASN A 183 6.47 -18.96 -5.68
N ASN A 184 5.14 -18.97 -5.77
CA ASN A 184 4.33 -17.75 -5.69
C ASN A 184 4.04 -17.44 -4.21
N TYR A 185 4.96 -16.78 -3.53
CA TYR A 185 4.90 -16.54 -2.09
C TYR A 185 3.78 -15.60 -1.65
N TRP A 186 3.22 -14.81 -2.58
CA TRP A 186 2.05 -13.97 -2.34
C TRP A 186 0.72 -14.72 -2.35
N LEU A 187 0.67 -15.94 -2.91
CA LEU A 187 -0.55 -16.73 -2.95
C LEU A 187 -1.00 -17.06 -1.52
N GLY A 188 -2.18 -16.58 -1.13
CA GLY A 188 -2.77 -16.83 0.18
C GLY A 188 -2.29 -15.92 1.32
N THR A 189 -1.38 -14.95 1.07
CA THR A 189 -0.92 -14.01 2.10
C THR A 189 -1.78 -12.75 2.18
N THR A 190 -2.33 -12.29 1.06
CA THR A 190 -3.32 -11.23 1.03
C THR A 190 -4.72 -11.83 1.18
N SER A 191 -5.62 -11.11 1.82
CA SER A 191 -7.03 -11.41 1.67
C SER A 191 -7.34 -11.20 0.18
N ASP A 192 -7.39 -12.26 -0.60
CA ASP A 192 -7.75 -12.28 -2.04
C ASP A 192 -9.06 -11.51 -2.31
N LYS A 193 -9.79 -11.27 -1.26
CA LYS A 193 -11.04 -10.54 -1.22
C LYS A 193 -10.96 -9.15 -1.86
N SER A 194 -9.93 -8.37 -1.55
CA SER A 194 -9.76 -7.02 -2.11
C SER A 194 -9.47 -7.05 -3.62
N LEU A 195 -8.73 -8.06 -4.08
CA LEU A 195 -8.45 -8.25 -5.50
C LEU A 195 -9.70 -8.72 -6.27
N TYR A 196 -10.42 -9.72 -5.74
CA TYR A 196 -11.68 -10.18 -6.32
C TYR A 196 -12.73 -9.09 -6.36
N ASP A 197 -12.77 -8.26 -5.33
CA ASP A 197 -13.66 -7.13 -5.26
C ASP A 197 -13.33 -6.05 -6.28
N TYR A 198 -12.05 -5.81 -6.52
CA TYR A 198 -11.61 -4.87 -7.55
C TYR A 198 -11.86 -5.42 -8.96
N LEU A 199 -11.59 -6.71 -9.17
CA LEU A 199 -11.92 -7.38 -10.43
C LEU A 199 -13.45 -7.41 -10.65
N GLY A 200 -14.25 -7.67 -9.62
CA GLY A 200 -15.71 -7.56 -9.67
C GLY A 200 -16.19 -6.16 -10.03
N TYR A 201 -15.53 -5.13 -9.47
CA TYR A 201 -15.80 -3.74 -9.82
C TYR A 201 -15.47 -3.44 -11.30
N LEU A 202 -14.35 -3.93 -11.80
CA LEU A 202 -13.94 -3.73 -13.20
C LEU A 202 -14.79 -4.53 -14.20
N THR A 203 -15.38 -5.64 -13.78
CA THR A 203 -16.25 -6.47 -14.66
C THR A 203 -17.67 -5.95 -14.73
N ASP A 204 -18.08 -5.05 -13.84
CA ASP A 204 -19.39 -4.39 -13.91
C ASP A 204 -19.42 -3.45 -15.13
N SER A 205 -20.43 -3.64 -15.99
CA SER A 205 -20.55 -2.94 -17.27
C SER A 205 -20.61 -1.42 -17.17
N ASP A 206 -21.14 -0.91 -16.05
CA ASP A 206 -21.26 0.54 -15.83
C ASP A 206 -19.93 1.15 -15.40
N ASN A 207 -19.05 0.37 -14.77
CA ASN A 207 -17.74 0.81 -14.32
C ASN A 207 -16.66 0.70 -15.40
N LYS A 208 -16.82 -0.22 -16.37
CA LYS A 208 -15.92 -0.32 -17.53
C LYS A 208 -15.82 0.98 -18.31
N LYS A 209 -16.95 1.64 -18.53
CA LYS A 209 -16.99 2.94 -19.23
C LYS A 209 -16.28 4.05 -18.47
N ASN A 210 -16.34 4.02 -17.14
CA ASN A 210 -15.70 5.04 -16.28
C ASN A 210 -14.20 4.81 -16.12
N ALA A 211 -13.74 3.58 -16.30
CA ALA A 211 -12.32 3.21 -16.22
C ALA A 211 -11.56 3.36 -17.55
N GLY A 212 -12.23 3.75 -18.64
CA GLY A 212 -11.60 3.86 -19.97
C GLY A 212 -11.17 2.52 -20.57
N LEU A 213 -11.73 1.41 -20.07
CA LEU A 213 -11.49 0.07 -20.58
C LEU A 213 -12.58 -0.24 -21.60
N SER A 214 -12.29 0.00 -22.88
CA SER A 214 -13.12 -0.38 -24.02
C SER A 214 -12.81 -1.79 -24.47
#